data_3660a152b873bb2cc5969b5a993a03c1
#
_entry.id   3660a152b873bb2cc5969b5a993a03c1
#
_cell.length_a   1.000
_cell.length_b   1.000
_cell.length_c   1.000
_cell.angle_alpha   90.00
_cell.angle_beta   90.00
_cell.angle_gamma   90.00
#
_symmetry.space_group_name_H-M   'P 1'
#
loop_
_entity.id
_entity.type
_entity.pdbx_description
1 polymer ?
#
loop_
_entity_poly.entity_id
_entity_poly.type
_entity_poly.pdbx_seq_one_letter_code
_entity_poly.pdbx_strand_id
1 'polypeptide(L)'
;MEMQTIHVPDNPHYRELKKFIEENRQLPGPLIQVLHRAQKLFGYLPPEVQVFIAREMNESLARVYGVITFYNFFRTEPIGDHIINVCLGTACHVKGSADVLKSLVKKLDVRVGGTTGDRFYTLSTARCFGACGLAPVMMIDDEVYGRLNPQKAVAIIQELKGKLAGEDGRLS
;
A
#
# COMPACT_ATOMS: atom_id res chain seq x y z
N MET A 1 12.95 -11.79 31.27
CA MET A 1 12.37 -11.88 29.91
C MET A 1 13.30 -11.10 29.00
N GLU A 2 14.26 -11.81 28.39
CA GLU A 2 15.30 -11.20 27.55
C GLU A 2 14.66 -10.64 26.29
N MET A 3 14.75 -9.31 26.16
CA MET A 3 14.40 -8.62 24.91
C MET A 3 15.41 -9.09 23.86
N GLN A 4 14.95 -9.92 22.94
CA GLN A 4 15.74 -10.33 21.79
C GLN A 4 16.30 -9.08 21.12
N THR A 5 17.61 -9.02 21.04
CA THR A 5 18.35 -7.95 20.36
C THR A 5 18.04 -8.05 18.87
N ILE A 6 17.00 -7.36 18.41
CA ILE A 6 16.79 -7.21 16.97
C ILE A 6 17.97 -6.43 16.45
N HIS A 7 18.83 -7.11 15.72
CA HIS A 7 19.96 -6.49 15.03
C HIS A 7 19.37 -5.52 14.00
N VAL A 8 19.50 -4.21 14.26
CA VAL A 8 19.11 -3.17 13.30
C VAL A 8 20.10 -3.28 12.13
N PRO A 9 19.66 -3.62 10.93
CA PRO A 9 20.56 -3.68 9.78
C PRO A 9 21.22 -2.33 9.59
N ASP A 10 22.48 -2.31 9.21
CA ASP A 10 23.20 -1.08 8.85
C ASP A 10 22.69 -0.55 7.50
N ASN A 11 21.48 0.03 7.56
CA ASN A 11 20.75 0.54 6.43
C ASN A 11 20.64 2.07 6.58
N PRO A 12 20.97 2.84 5.55
CA PRO A 12 20.89 4.30 5.57
C PRO A 12 19.52 4.84 6.00
N HIS A 13 18.44 4.13 5.71
CA HIS A 13 17.08 4.53 6.11
C HIS A 13 16.88 4.53 7.63
N TYR A 14 17.48 3.57 8.36
CA TYR A 14 17.43 3.56 9.84
C TYR A 14 18.22 4.71 10.44
N ARG A 15 19.37 5.07 9.87
CA ARG A 15 20.17 6.22 10.34
C ARG A 15 19.42 7.53 10.11
N GLU A 16 18.78 7.69 8.95
CA GLU A 16 17.98 8.87 8.63
C GLU A 16 16.74 8.96 9.54
N LEU A 17 16.06 7.84 9.77
CA LEU A 17 14.90 7.78 10.67
C LEU A 17 15.31 8.14 12.10
N LYS A 18 16.45 7.63 12.60
CA LYS A 18 16.97 7.96 13.93
C LYS A 18 17.23 9.45 14.07
N LYS A 19 17.92 10.06 13.12
CA LYS A 19 18.16 11.51 13.10
C LYS A 19 16.85 12.30 13.14
N PHE A 20 15.87 11.90 12.34
CA PHE A 20 14.55 12.53 12.31
C PHE A 20 13.83 12.41 13.67
N ILE A 21 13.92 11.26 14.36
CA ILE A 21 13.36 11.07 15.70
C ILE A 21 14.02 12.03 16.70
N GLU A 22 15.35 12.14 16.69
CA GLU A 22 16.09 13.01 17.61
C GLU A 22 15.72 14.49 17.41
N GLU A 23 15.61 14.94 16.17
CA GLU A 23 15.25 16.33 15.81
C GLU A 23 13.80 16.69 16.18
N ASN A 24 12.88 15.71 16.17
CA ASN A 24 11.44 15.95 16.36
C ASN A 24 10.88 15.47 17.71
N ARG A 25 11.74 14.95 18.59
CA ARG A 25 11.33 14.35 19.88
C ARG A 25 10.53 15.30 20.78
N GLN A 26 10.76 16.60 20.67
CA GLN A 26 10.13 17.62 21.52
C GLN A 26 8.85 18.21 20.92
N LEU A 27 8.47 17.82 19.71
CA LEU A 27 7.22 18.30 19.09
C LEU A 27 5.99 17.65 19.72
N PRO A 28 4.84 18.33 19.74
CA PRO A 28 3.60 17.71 20.17
C PRO A 28 3.18 16.61 19.20
N GLY A 29 2.92 15.38 19.75
CA GLY A 29 2.49 14.23 18.94
C GLY A 29 3.54 13.67 17.97
N PRO A 30 4.81 13.50 18.36
CA PRO A 30 5.90 13.18 17.45
C PRO A 30 5.73 11.81 16.77
N LEU A 31 5.00 10.88 17.39
CA LEU A 31 4.85 9.49 16.91
C LEU A 31 4.23 9.43 15.50
N ILE A 32 3.18 10.21 15.23
CA ILE A 32 2.52 10.20 13.90
C ILE A 32 3.48 10.70 12.82
N GLN A 33 4.26 11.74 13.12
CA GLN A 33 5.23 12.30 12.17
C GLN A 33 6.37 11.32 11.89
N VAL A 34 6.85 10.64 12.94
CA VAL A 34 7.89 9.61 12.83
C VAL A 34 7.39 8.43 12.01
N LEU A 35 6.17 7.95 12.25
CA LEU A 35 5.55 6.87 11.46
C LEU A 35 5.36 7.28 10.00
N HIS A 36 4.95 8.51 9.74
CA HIS A 36 4.83 9.04 8.38
C HIS A 36 6.19 9.07 7.66
N ARG A 37 7.25 9.56 8.35
CA ARG A 37 8.60 9.57 7.80
C ARG A 37 9.12 8.16 7.54
N ALA A 38 8.90 7.24 8.49
CA ALA A 38 9.28 5.84 8.34
C ALA A 38 8.59 5.20 7.15
N GLN A 39 7.26 5.37 7.00
CA GLN A 39 6.54 4.84 5.85
C GLN A 39 7.05 5.41 4.52
N LYS A 40 7.45 6.68 4.48
CA LYS A 40 8.05 7.29 3.29
C LYS A 40 9.43 6.69 2.94
N LEU A 41 10.22 6.34 3.94
CA LEU A 41 11.56 5.75 3.75
C LEU A 41 11.52 4.27 3.37
N PHE A 42 10.61 3.50 3.99
CA PHE A 42 10.54 2.05 3.83
C PHE A 42 9.40 1.59 2.89
N GLY A 43 8.51 2.51 2.46
CA GLY A 43 7.31 2.22 1.66
C GLY A 43 6.14 1.70 2.49
N TYR A 44 6.39 1.04 3.61
CA TYR A 44 5.43 0.52 4.59
C TYR A 44 6.09 0.44 5.96
N LEU A 45 5.36 -0.01 6.99
CA LEU A 45 5.84 -0.10 8.37
C LEU A 45 5.97 -1.57 8.80
N PRO A 46 7.05 -2.27 8.39
CA PRO A 46 7.27 -3.66 8.80
C PRO A 46 7.51 -3.76 10.32
N PRO A 47 7.30 -4.94 10.94
CA PRO A 47 7.46 -5.14 12.38
C PRO A 47 8.80 -4.65 12.94
N GLU A 48 9.88 -4.81 12.19
CA GLU A 48 11.24 -4.41 12.59
C GLU A 48 11.34 -2.89 12.75
N VAL A 49 10.74 -2.13 11.82
CA VAL A 49 10.68 -0.66 11.87
C VAL A 49 9.80 -0.18 13.01
N GLN A 50 8.68 -0.86 13.28
CA GLN A 50 7.80 -0.54 14.41
C GLN A 50 8.52 -0.72 15.75
N VAL A 51 9.27 -1.83 15.92
CA VAL A 51 10.09 -2.08 17.11
C VAL A 51 11.20 -1.04 17.24
N PHE A 52 11.86 -0.69 16.14
CA PHE A 52 12.88 0.35 16.13
C PHE A 52 12.32 1.69 16.62
N ILE A 53 11.18 2.13 16.08
CA ILE A 53 10.51 3.37 16.47
C ILE A 53 10.13 3.34 17.96
N ALA A 54 9.53 2.23 18.42
CA ALA A 54 9.15 2.07 19.83
C ALA A 54 10.35 2.26 20.77
N ARG A 55 11.50 1.68 20.43
CA ARG A 55 12.74 1.79 21.23
C ARG A 55 13.33 3.20 21.19
N GLU A 56 13.52 3.75 19.99
CA GLU A 56 14.12 5.07 19.84
C GLU A 56 13.26 6.19 20.45
N MET A 57 11.94 6.05 20.45
CA MET A 57 11.01 7.02 21.05
C MET A 57 10.70 6.75 22.52
N ASN A 58 11.18 5.64 23.09
CA ASN A 58 10.81 5.18 24.44
C ASN A 58 9.28 5.02 24.63
N GLU A 59 8.63 4.48 23.60
CA GLU A 59 7.19 4.19 23.58
C GLU A 59 6.93 2.69 23.64
N SER A 60 5.75 2.28 24.09
CA SER A 60 5.37 0.87 24.03
C SER A 60 5.06 0.45 22.59
N LEU A 61 5.44 -0.77 22.21
CA LEU A 61 5.10 -1.31 20.87
C LEU A 61 3.58 -1.35 20.66
N ALA A 62 2.81 -1.60 21.73
CA ALA A 62 1.35 -1.59 21.68
C ALA A 62 0.80 -0.20 21.29
N ARG A 63 1.40 0.89 21.77
CA ARG A 63 1.01 2.25 21.41
C ARG A 63 1.37 2.54 19.94
N VAL A 64 2.57 2.17 19.50
CA VAL A 64 2.99 2.32 18.10
C VAL A 64 2.04 1.58 17.17
N TYR A 65 1.76 0.31 17.47
CA TYR A 65 0.84 -0.52 16.69
C TYR A 65 -0.60 0.02 16.72
N GLY A 66 -1.06 0.49 17.87
CA GLY A 66 -2.40 1.11 18.02
C GLY A 66 -2.57 2.34 17.13
N VAL A 67 -1.56 3.21 17.03
CA VAL A 67 -1.58 4.36 16.11
C VAL A 67 -1.60 3.89 14.65
N ILE A 68 -0.77 2.92 14.28
CA ILE A 68 -0.71 2.38 12.92
C ILE A 68 -2.06 1.81 12.48
N THR A 69 -2.72 1.04 13.35
CA THR A 69 -4.01 0.41 13.02
C THR A 69 -5.19 1.37 13.08
N PHE A 70 -5.10 2.44 13.85
CA PHE A 70 -6.15 3.47 13.93
C PHE A 70 -6.22 4.34 12.68
N TYR A 71 -5.08 4.70 12.12
CA TYR A 71 -5.02 5.55 10.93
C TYR A 71 -4.88 4.73 9.65
N ASN A 72 -5.90 4.73 8.80
CA ASN A 72 -5.91 4.00 7.51
C ASN A 72 -4.81 4.43 6.53
N PHE A 73 -4.11 5.52 6.82
CA PHE A 73 -2.96 5.98 6.04
C PHE A 73 -1.74 5.07 6.20
N PHE A 74 -1.55 4.48 7.40
CA PHE A 74 -0.41 3.62 7.67
C PHE A 74 -0.63 2.20 7.15
N ARG A 75 0.45 1.60 6.67
CA ARG A 75 0.46 0.27 6.04
C ARG A 75 1.51 -0.62 6.68
N THR A 76 1.12 -1.81 7.04
CA THR A 76 2.01 -2.82 7.64
C THR A 76 2.50 -3.87 6.64
N GLU A 77 1.91 -3.89 5.46
CA GLU A 77 2.29 -4.77 4.36
C GLU A 77 2.84 -3.94 3.18
N PRO A 78 3.79 -4.48 2.41
CA PRO A 78 4.30 -3.79 1.23
C PRO A 78 3.19 -3.61 0.21
N ILE A 79 3.16 -2.45 -0.42
CA ILE A 79 2.30 -2.18 -1.58
C ILE A 79 3.11 -2.30 -2.86
N GLY A 80 2.42 -2.62 -3.94
CA GLY A 80 3.00 -2.60 -5.28
C GLY A 80 3.17 -1.17 -5.80
N ASP A 81 3.94 -1.04 -6.85
CA ASP A 81 4.18 0.24 -7.52
C ASP A 81 2.87 0.84 -8.07
N HIS A 82 1.91 -0.01 -8.41
CA HIS A 82 0.59 0.37 -8.93
C HIS A 82 -0.54 -0.20 -8.09
N ILE A 83 -1.52 0.64 -7.75
CA ILE A 83 -2.68 0.25 -6.94
C ILE A 83 -3.92 0.14 -7.82
N ILE A 84 -4.47 -1.07 -7.92
CA ILE A 84 -5.74 -1.33 -8.61
C ILE A 84 -6.86 -1.26 -7.58
N ASN A 85 -7.76 -0.30 -7.72
CA ASN A 85 -8.96 -0.14 -6.90
C ASN A 85 -10.21 -0.50 -7.71
N VAL A 86 -10.94 -1.54 -7.33
CA VAL A 86 -12.21 -1.92 -7.98
C VAL A 86 -13.37 -1.31 -7.22
N CYS A 87 -14.24 -0.58 -7.93
CA CYS A 87 -15.44 0.00 -7.33
C CYS A 87 -16.50 -1.06 -7.03
N LEU A 88 -16.90 -1.16 -5.75
CA LEU A 88 -17.98 -2.02 -5.29
C LEU A 88 -19.25 -1.25 -4.88
N GLY A 89 -19.36 0.03 -5.26
CA GLY A 89 -20.57 0.81 -5.06
C GLY A 89 -21.77 0.18 -5.80
N THR A 90 -23.00 0.48 -5.35
CA THR A 90 -24.23 -0.16 -5.81
C THR A 90 -24.36 -0.23 -7.33
N ALA A 91 -24.13 0.87 -8.05
CA ALA A 91 -24.23 0.89 -9.51
C ALA A 91 -23.21 -0.03 -10.19
N CYS A 92 -21.98 -0.09 -9.67
CA CYS A 92 -20.95 -0.97 -10.19
C CYS A 92 -21.22 -2.43 -9.84
N HIS A 93 -21.71 -2.69 -8.62
CA HIS A 93 -22.05 -4.03 -8.17
C HIS A 93 -23.15 -4.66 -9.04
N VAL A 94 -24.24 -3.93 -9.27
CA VAL A 94 -25.36 -4.36 -10.13
C VAL A 94 -24.89 -4.64 -11.56
N LYS A 95 -23.91 -3.89 -12.05
CA LYS A 95 -23.35 -4.05 -13.40
C LYS A 95 -22.18 -5.05 -13.49
N GLY A 96 -21.94 -5.85 -12.44
CA GLY A 96 -21.01 -6.98 -12.48
C GLY A 96 -19.58 -6.67 -12.01
N SER A 97 -19.33 -5.63 -11.19
CA SER A 97 -17.99 -5.36 -10.65
C SER A 97 -17.45 -6.48 -9.78
N ALA A 98 -18.31 -7.29 -9.16
CA ALA A 98 -17.89 -8.46 -8.40
C ALA A 98 -17.21 -9.52 -9.30
N ASP A 99 -17.66 -9.71 -10.52
CA ASP A 99 -17.04 -10.65 -11.46
C ASP A 99 -15.75 -10.09 -12.04
N VAL A 100 -15.68 -8.76 -12.24
CA VAL A 100 -14.42 -8.06 -12.56
C VAL A 100 -13.40 -8.30 -11.45
N LEU A 101 -13.77 -8.08 -10.20
CA LEU A 101 -12.88 -8.30 -9.04
C LEU A 101 -12.39 -9.76 -8.97
N LYS A 102 -13.30 -10.73 -9.11
CA LYS A 102 -12.94 -12.16 -9.11
C LYS A 102 -11.93 -12.50 -10.21
N SER A 103 -12.11 -11.93 -11.41
CA SER A 103 -11.19 -12.16 -12.53
C SER A 103 -9.79 -11.60 -12.25
N LEU A 104 -9.70 -10.42 -11.61
CA LEU A 104 -8.45 -9.81 -11.21
C LEU A 104 -7.75 -10.60 -10.09
N VAL A 105 -8.49 -11.03 -9.06
CA VAL A 105 -7.97 -11.91 -7.98
C VAL A 105 -7.34 -13.17 -8.60
N LYS A 106 -8.05 -13.83 -9.51
CA LYS A 106 -7.56 -15.04 -10.19
C LYS A 106 -6.34 -14.76 -11.08
N LYS A 107 -6.34 -13.64 -11.80
CA LYS A 107 -5.27 -13.31 -12.76
C LYS A 107 -3.99 -12.88 -12.08
N LEU A 108 -4.10 -12.11 -10.99
CA LEU A 108 -2.97 -11.60 -10.23
C LEU A 108 -2.48 -12.58 -9.15
N ASP A 109 -3.26 -13.62 -8.88
CA ASP A 109 -3.01 -14.60 -7.81
C ASP A 109 -2.82 -13.92 -6.44
N VAL A 110 -3.68 -12.93 -6.14
CA VAL A 110 -3.65 -12.19 -4.88
C VAL A 110 -5.05 -12.06 -4.29
N ARG A 111 -5.15 -12.05 -2.96
CA ARG A 111 -6.38 -11.66 -2.26
C ARG A 111 -6.62 -10.15 -2.39
N VAL A 112 -7.86 -9.71 -2.14
CA VAL A 112 -8.17 -8.28 -1.98
C VAL A 112 -7.37 -7.72 -0.79
N GLY A 113 -6.69 -6.60 -1.03
CA GLY A 113 -5.72 -6.00 -0.10
C GLY A 113 -4.30 -6.55 -0.26
N GLY A 114 -4.09 -7.58 -1.10
CA GLY A 114 -2.77 -8.17 -1.32
C GLY A 114 -2.00 -7.56 -2.49
N THR A 115 -0.70 -7.78 -2.48
CA THR A 115 0.26 -7.33 -3.49
C THR A 115 0.84 -8.52 -4.23
N THR A 116 1.04 -8.40 -5.54
CA THR A 116 1.67 -9.44 -6.37
C THR A 116 3.10 -9.72 -5.92
N GLY A 117 3.57 -10.95 -6.11
CA GLY A 117 4.90 -11.37 -5.66
C GLY A 117 6.05 -10.55 -6.25
N ASP A 118 5.86 -9.99 -7.44
CA ASP A 118 6.78 -9.05 -8.10
C ASP A 118 6.66 -7.61 -7.61
N ARG A 119 5.76 -7.34 -6.64
CA ARG A 119 5.44 -6.00 -6.10
C ARG A 119 4.97 -4.98 -7.14
N PHE A 120 4.51 -5.43 -8.29
CA PHE A 120 4.05 -4.53 -9.34
C PHE A 120 2.63 -4.01 -9.07
N TYR A 121 1.70 -4.89 -8.69
CA TYR A 121 0.32 -4.51 -8.40
C TYR A 121 -0.10 -4.80 -6.97
N THR A 122 -0.86 -3.87 -6.37
CA THR A 122 -1.70 -4.12 -5.19
C THR A 122 -3.16 -4.08 -5.61
N LEU A 123 -3.93 -5.13 -5.31
CA LEU A 123 -5.37 -5.19 -5.60
C LEU A 123 -6.17 -4.74 -4.37
N SER A 124 -6.96 -3.70 -4.53
CA SER A 124 -7.82 -3.14 -3.49
C SER A 124 -9.24 -2.92 -3.99
N THR A 125 -10.13 -2.51 -3.12
CA THR A 125 -11.52 -2.16 -3.45
C THR A 125 -11.87 -0.80 -2.88
N ALA A 126 -12.74 -0.08 -3.56
CA ALA A 126 -13.30 1.18 -3.09
C ALA A 126 -14.82 1.15 -3.12
N ARG A 127 -15.43 1.93 -2.22
CA ARG A 127 -16.89 1.98 -2.12
C ARG A 127 -17.53 2.72 -3.29
N CYS A 128 -16.98 3.85 -3.70
CA CYS A 128 -17.48 4.61 -4.84
C CYS A 128 -16.44 5.65 -5.30
N PHE A 129 -16.25 5.79 -6.62
CA PHE A 129 -15.42 6.83 -7.23
C PHE A 129 -16.23 8.02 -7.76
N GLY A 130 -17.56 8.00 -7.66
CA GLY A 130 -18.41 9.01 -8.26
C GLY A 130 -18.64 8.86 -9.76
N ALA A 131 -18.01 7.88 -10.43
CA ALA A 131 -18.07 7.65 -11.88
C ALA A 131 -19.17 6.63 -12.29
N CYS A 132 -20.35 6.71 -11.69
CA CYS A 132 -21.43 5.73 -11.86
C CYS A 132 -21.94 5.59 -13.32
N GLY A 133 -21.80 6.65 -14.12
CA GLY A 133 -22.14 6.61 -15.56
C GLY A 133 -21.23 5.69 -16.37
N LEU A 134 -20.04 5.40 -15.86
CA LEU A 134 -19.06 4.52 -16.49
C LEU A 134 -19.03 3.09 -15.88
N ALA A 135 -19.96 2.78 -14.97
CA ALA A 135 -19.98 1.50 -14.24
C ALA A 135 -20.06 0.28 -15.17
N PRO A 136 -19.38 -0.83 -14.87
CA PRO A 136 -18.43 -1.04 -13.76
C PRO A 136 -17.10 -0.30 -13.96
N VAL A 137 -16.50 0.15 -12.85
CA VAL A 137 -15.30 1.01 -12.87
C VAL A 137 -14.20 0.41 -12.01
N MET A 138 -12.96 0.47 -12.48
CA MET A 138 -11.75 0.36 -11.65
C MET A 138 -10.88 1.60 -11.85
N MET A 139 -10.02 1.86 -10.90
CA MET A 139 -9.00 2.90 -10.96
C MET A 139 -7.63 2.25 -10.75
N ILE A 140 -6.68 2.59 -11.58
CA ILE A 140 -5.29 2.20 -11.41
C ILE A 140 -4.52 3.49 -11.16
N ASP A 141 -3.95 3.60 -9.97
CA ASP A 141 -3.39 4.85 -9.44
C ASP A 141 -4.44 5.99 -9.54
N ASP A 142 -4.25 6.95 -10.41
CA ASP A 142 -5.18 8.09 -10.63
C ASP A 142 -6.00 7.95 -11.92
N GLU A 143 -5.82 6.89 -12.70
CA GLU A 143 -6.49 6.69 -13.98
C GLU A 143 -7.76 5.83 -13.85
N VAL A 144 -8.88 6.32 -14.39
CA VAL A 144 -10.21 5.67 -14.28
C VAL A 144 -10.53 4.88 -15.53
N TYR A 145 -10.80 3.58 -15.36
CA TYR A 145 -11.22 2.66 -16.41
C TYR A 145 -12.66 2.25 -16.21
N GLY A 146 -13.51 2.56 -17.17
CA GLY A 146 -14.95 2.30 -17.10
C GLY A 146 -15.48 1.31 -18.13
N ARG A 147 -16.78 0.96 -17.96
CA ARG A 147 -17.51 0.00 -18.81
C ARG A 147 -16.75 -1.33 -18.89
N LEU A 148 -16.37 -1.82 -17.73
CA LEU A 148 -15.53 -3.01 -17.59
C LEU A 148 -16.38 -4.28 -17.70
N ASN A 149 -15.74 -5.30 -18.21
CA ASN A 149 -16.10 -6.71 -18.02
C ASN A 149 -14.82 -7.46 -17.55
N PRO A 150 -14.93 -8.73 -17.12
CA PRO A 150 -13.78 -9.50 -16.65
C PRO A 150 -12.61 -9.54 -17.64
N GLN A 151 -12.91 -9.74 -18.93
CA GLN A 151 -11.89 -9.85 -19.99
C GLN A 151 -11.16 -8.53 -20.21
N LYS A 152 -11.92 -7.42 -20.30
CA LYS A 152 -11.37 -6.09 -20.50
C LYS A 152 -10.49 -5.65 -19.32
N ALA A 153 -10.91 -5.92 -18.08
CA ALA A 153 -10.12 -5.61 -16.90
C ALA A 153 -8.77 -6.35 -16.89
N VAL A 154 -8.78 -7.64 -17.22
CA VAL A 154 -7.56 -8.44 -17.34
C VAL A 154 -6.65 -7.94 -18.48
N ALA A 155 -7.23 -7.57 -19.63
CA ALA A 155 -6.46 -7.03 -20.75
C ALA A 155 -5.74 -5.71 -20.37
N ILE A 156 -6.43 -4.80 -19.69
CA ILE A 156 -5.88 -3.52 -19.24
C ILE A 156 -4.66 -3.73 -18.34
N ILE A 157 -4.75 -4.57 -17.32
CA ILE A 157 -3.62 -4.81 -16.41
C ILE A 157 -2.43 -5.47 -17.10
N GLN A 158 -2.68 -6.33 -18.10
CA GLN A 158 -1.61 -6.94 -18.89
C GLN A 158 -0.92 -5.94 -19.81
N GLU A 159 -1.70 -5.08 -20.49
CA GLU A 159 -1.18 -4.02 -21.35
C GLU A 159 -0.33 -3.00 -20.58
N LEU A 160 -0.82 -2.55 -19.41
CA LEU A 160 -0.09 -1.63 -18.55
C LEU A 160 1.23 -2.24 -18.06
N LYS A 161 1.20 -3.49 -17.62
CA LYS A 161 2.42 -4.19 -17.22
C LYS A 161 3.43 -4.29 -18.36
N GLY A 162 2.97 -4.56 -19.56
CA GLY A 162 3.83 -4.60 -20.75
C GLY A 162 4.44 -3.26 -21.15
N LYS A 163 3.67 -2.16 -21.02
CA LYS A 163 4.13 -0.81 -21.32
C LYS A 163 5.15 -0.31 -20.29
N LEU A 164 4.85 -0.45 -19.00
CA LEU A 164 5.70 0.06 -17.93
C LEU A 164 6.97 -0.78 -17.72
N ALA A 165 6.92 -2.09 -17.92
CA ALA A 165 8.12 -2.93 -17.92
C ALA A 165 9.06 -2.62 -19.09
N GLY A 166 8.56 -1.99 -20.17
CA GLY A 166 9.38 -1.54 -21.30
C GLY A 166 10.06 -0.18 -21.09
N GLU A 167 9.58 0.65 -20.13
CA GLU A 167 10.15 1.97 -19.83
C GLU A 167 11.30 1.91 -18.83
N ASP A 168 11.26 0.99 -17.87
CA ASP A 168 12.38 0.76 -16.92
C ASP A 168 13.66 0.23 -17.58
N GLY A 169 13.57 -0.33 -18.78
CA GLY A 169 14.73 -0.78 -19.57
C GLY A 169 15.51 0.33 -20.27
N ARG A 170 15.14 1.62 -20.17
CA ARG A 170 15.79 2.74 -20.87
C ARG A 170 16.62 3.67 -19.99
N LEU A 171 16.77 3.37 -18.69
CA LEU A 171 17.59 4.13 -17.76
C LEU A 171 18.71 3.25 -17.18
N SER A 172 19.49 2.62 -18.07
CA SER A 172 20.77 1.99 -17.71
C SER A 172 21.88 2.65 -18.50
#